data_861b239c570fc4c17b8f293c807e2d45
#
_entry.id   861b239c570fc4c17b8f293c807e2d45
#
_cell.length_a   1.000
_cell.length_b   1.000
_cell.length_c   1.000
_cell.angle_alpha   90.00
_cell.angle_beta   90.00
_cell.angle_gamma   90.00
#
_symmetry.space_group_name_H-M   'P 1'
#
loop_
_entity.id
_entity.type
_entity.pdbx_description
1 polymer ?
#
loop_
_entity_poly.entity_id
_entity_poly.type
_entity_poly.pdbx_seq_one_letter_code
_entity_poly.pdbx_strand_id
1 'polypeptide(L)'
;GNSLRIPSKVKITIANKHFYIVHGNGHGVYYGTSMLVAEAEVEDCNVAVFGHTHVPFEELHNVYLMNPGSCSSPRGKSPKSVGIIEVIGPNINSIFYKIEETLGLVKFVPYFPDKLPF
;
A
#
# COMPACT_ATOMS: atom_id res chain seq x y z
N GLY A 1 -5.07 -2.56 -30.03
CA GLY A 1 -4.65 -2.55 -28.82
C GLY A 1 -5.20 -1.46 -27.95
N ASN A 2 -5.20 -1.76 -26.74
CA ASN A 2 -5.60 -0.81 -25.73
C ASN A 2 -4.57 0.30 -25.63
N SER A 3 -4.99 1.52 -25.82
CA SER A 3 -4.11 2.68 -25.74
C SER A 3 -3.81 3.11 -24.32
N LEU A 4 -4.52 2.58 -23.31
CA LEU A 4 -4.27 2.93 -21.93
C LEU A 4 -2.99 2.28 -21.42
N ARG A 5 -2.01 3.11 -21.13
CA ARG A 5 -0.77 2.66 -20.50
C ARG A 5 -0.80 3.10 -19.03
N ILE A 6 -0.83 2.11 -18.15
CA ILE A 6 -0.68 2.37 -16.73
C ILE A 6 0.81 2.34 -16.44
N PRO A 7 1.39 3.44 -15.92
CA PRO A 7 2.82 3.43 -15.58
C PRO A 7 3.13 2.35 -14.54
N SER A 8 4.30 1.72 -14.65
CA SER A 8 4.74 0.74 -13.66
C SER A 8 5.10 1.37 -12.32
N LYS A 9 5.38 2.66 -12.33
CA LYS A 9 5.68 3.44 -11.14
C LYS A 9 5.26 4.89 -11.34
N VAL A 10 4.85 5.52 -10.24
CA VAL A 10 4.41 6.91 -10.21
C VAL A 10 5.04 7.60 -9.02
N LYS A 11 5.52 8.83 -9.23
CA LYS A 11 5.99 9.71 -8.15
C LYS A 11 5.05 10.89 -8.07
N ILE A 12 4.52 11.15 -6.87
CA ILE A 12 3.66 12.30 -6.61
C ILE A 12 4.07 12.98 -5.30
N THR A 13 3.73 14.24 -5.16
CA THR A 13 3.98 15.01 -3.94
C THR A 13 2.65 15.45 -3.35
N ILE A 14 2.42 15.10 -2.09
CA ILE A 14 1.21 15.48 -1.34
C ILE A 14 1.66 16.01 0.02
N ALA A 15 1.23 17.22 0.38
CA ALA A 15 1.52 17.84 1.66
C ALA A 15 3.02 17.81 2.04
N ASN A 16 3.88 18.13 1.07
CA ASN A 16 5.34 18.11 1.17
C ASN A 16 5.97 16.72 1.39
N LYS A 17 5.22 15.67 1.18
CA LYS A 17 5.75 14.30 1.20
C LYS A 17 5.80 13.75 -0.22
N HIS A 18 6.88 13.05 -0.53
CA HIS A 18 7.11 12.46 -1.84
C HIS A 18 6.74 10.98 -1.80
N PHE A 19 5.76 10.62 -2.61
CA PHE A 19 5.21 9.27 -2.68
C PHE A 19 5.74 8.54 -3.90
N TYR A 20 6.18 7.31 -3.66
CA TYR A 20 6.58 6.36 -4.69
C TYR A 20 5.53 5.26 -4.73
N ILE A 21 4.83 5.14 -5.85
CA ILE A 21 3.72 4.20 -6.01
C ILE A 21 4.08 3.19 -7.08
N VAL A 22 4.13 1.92 -6.71
CA VAL A 22 4.49 0.82 -7.61
C VAL A 22 3.58 -0.37 -7.39
N HIS A 23 3.50 -1.24 -8.39
CA HIS A 23 2.81 -2.51 -8.18
C HIS A 23 3.56 -3.40 -7.19
N GLY A 24 4.87 -3.48 -7.30
CA GLY A 24 5.71 -4.25 -6.38
C GLY A 24 6.18 -5.60 -6.90
N ASN A 25 5.68 -6.06 -8.06
CA ASN A 25 6.01 -7.38 -8.59
C ASN A 25 7.50 -7.55 -8.95
N GLY A 26 8.21 -6.46 -9.21
CA GLY A 26 9.65 -6.48 -9.48
C GLY A 26 10.52 -6.20 -8.25
N HIS A 27 9.97 -6.17 -7.05
CA HIS A 27 10.66 -5.71 -5.84
C HIS A 27 10.83 -6.79 -4.77
N GLY A 28 10.45 -8.04 -5.08
CA GLY A 28 10.61 -9.15 -4.16
C GLY A 28 9.79 -9.03 -2.87
N VAL A 29 8.65 -8.35 -2.90
CA VAL A 29 7.87 -7.99 -1.71
C VAL A 29 7.30 -9.18 -0.94
N TYR A 30 7.27 -10.38 -1.52
CA TYR A 30 6.93 -11.61 -0.79
C TYR A 30 8.04 -12.07 0.16
N TYR A 31 9.25 -11.58 -0.02
CA TYR A 31 10.43 -11.98 0.76
C TYR A 31 10.95 -10.86 1.66
N GLY A 32 10.28 -9.72 1.65
CA GLY A 32 10.64 -8.56 2.42
C GLY A 32 10.48 -7.27 1.63
N THR A 33 10.84 -6.16 2.23
CA THR A 33 10.62 -4.84 1.66
C THR A 33 11.90 -4.06 1.40
N SER A 34 13.06 -4.64 1.66
CA SER A 34 14.34 -3.91 1.58
C SER A 34 14.66 -3.38 0.19
N MET A 35 14.31 -4.12 -0.87
CA MET A 35 14.52 -3.65 -2.24
C MET A 35 13.64 -2.45 -2.55
N LEU A 36 12.37 -2.48 -2.11
CA LEU A 36 11.43 -1.39 -2.31
C LEU A 36 11.88 -0.14 -1.54
N VAL A 37 12.32 -0.30 -0.29
CA VAL A 37 12.85 0.80 0.52
C VAL A 37 14.05 1.45 -0.18
N ALA A 38 14.99 0.64 -0.64
CA ALA A 38 16.20 1.13 -1.32
C ALA A 38 15.84 1.91 -2.59
N GLU A 39 14.92 1.42 -3.38
CA GLU A 39 14.50 2.10 -4.60
C GLU A 39 13.79 3.42 -4.30
N ALA A 40 12.91 3.44 -3.30
CA ALA A 40 12.23 4.66 -2.88
C ALA A 40 13.22 5.71 -2.38
N GLU A 41 14.24 5.31 -1.65
CA GLU A 41 15.30 6.22 -1.20
C GLU A 41 16.09 6.81 -2.37
N VAL A 42 16.44 5.98 -3.36
CA VAL A 42 17.11 6.46 -4.59
C VAL A 42 16.24 7.47 -5.33
N GLU A 43 14.94 7.31 -5.31
CA GLU A 43 13.98 8.21 -5.93
C GLU A 43 13.61 9.43 -5.06
N ASP A 44 14.26 9.60 -3.91
CA ASP A 44 14.01 10.68 -2.95
C ASP A 44 12.56 10.70 -2.44
N CYS A 45 11.98 9.54 -2.23
CA CYS A 45 10.62 9.43 -1.74
C CYS A 45 10.55 9.07 -0.26
N ASN A 46 9.58 9.66 0.44
CA ASN A 46 9.36 9.46 1.89
C ASN A 46 8.42 8.30 2.15
N VAL A 47 7.54 7.99 1.18
CA VAL A 47 6.47 7.02 1.30
C VAL A 47 6.51 6.11 0.08
N ALA A 48 6.40 4.82 0.29
CA ALA A 48 6.23 3.87 -0.79
C ALA A 48 4.90 3.12 -0.62
N VAL A 49 4.06 3.22 -1.62
CA VAL A 49 2.78 2.49 -1.69
C VAL A 49 2.93 1.39 -2.73
N PHE A 50 2.62 0.16 -2.33
CA PHE A 50 2.81 -0.99 -3.20
C PHE A 50 1.65 -1.97 -3.07
N GLY A 51 1.53 -2.84 -4.06
CA GLY A 51 0.51 -3.87 -4.09
C GLY A 51 1.13 -5.26 -4.21
N HIS A 52 0.66 -6.04 -5.17
CA HIS A 52 1.12 -7.37 -5.56
C HIS A 52 0.80 -8.48 -4.56
N THR A 53 1.09 -8.31 -3.27
CA THR A 53 0.82 -9.34 -2.26
C THR A 53 -0.66 -9.51 -1.95
N HIS A 54 -1.49 -8.49 -2.22
CA HIS A 54 -2.91 -8.44 -1.88
C HIS A 54 -3.17 -8.56 -0.36
N VAL A 55 -2.21 -8.16 0.45
CA VAL A 55 -2.27 -8.21 1.92
C VAL A 55 -2.05 -6.82 2.47
N PRO A 56 -2.97 -6.30 3.31
CA PRO A 56 -2.78 -5.00 3.94
C PRO A 56 -1.53 -4.99 4.82
N PHE A 57 -0.75 -3.92 4.74
CA PHE A 57 0.52 -3.84 5.45
C PHE A 57 0.93 -2.38 5.63
N GLU A 58 1.53 -2.07 6.77
CA GLU A 58 2.22 -0.80 6.97
C GLU A 58 3.48 -1.02 7.81
N GLU A 59 4.52 -0.27 7.54
CA GLU A 59 5.75 -0.33 8.31
C GLU A 59 6.55 0.94 8.12
N LEU A 60 7.09 1.48 9.20
CA LEU A 60 7.95 2.65 9.14
C LEU A 60 9.42 2.21 9.23
N HIS A 61 10.15 2.49 8.18
CA HIS A 61 11.61 2.47 8.11
C HIS A 61 12.10 3.88 7.83
N ASN A 62 13.21 4.03 7.10
CA ASN A 62 13.60 5.32 6.54
C ASN A 62 12.54 5.83 5.56
N VAL A 63 11.78 4.92 4.99
CA VAL A 63 10.64 5.19 4.12
C VAL A 63 9.40 4.57 4.78
N TYR A 64 8.28 5.27 4.77
CA TYR A 64 7.01 4.74 5.25
C TYR A 64 6.40 3.84 4.18
N LEU A 65 6.16 2.58 4.50
CA LEU A 65 5.64 1.58 3.57
C LEU A 65 4.17 1.31 3.84
N MET A 66 3.39 1.23 2.77
CA MET A 66 1.97 0.93 2.89
C MET A 66 1.48 0.09 1.72
N ASN A 67 0.77 -0.99 2.03
CA ASN A 67 0.03 -1.79 1.07
C ASN A 67 -1.44 -1.79 1.49
N PRO A 68 -2.36 -1.26 0.65
CA PRO A 68 -3.78 -1.21 1.01
C PRO A 68 -4.48 -2.57 0.99
N GLY A 69 -3.82 -3.63 0.54
CA GLY A 69 -4.43 -4.92 0.30
C GLY A 69 -5.17 -4.95 -1.04
N SER A 70 -6.21 -5.76 -1.12
CA SER A 70 -7.03 -5.85 -2.33
C SER A 70 -8.50 -5.71 -2.00
N CYS A 71 -9.20 -4.89 -2.76
CA CYS A 71 -10.65 -4.73 -2.61
C CYS A 71 -11.45 -5.85 -3.29
N SER A 72 -10.80 -6.70 -4.08
CA SER A 72 -11.47 -7.74 -4.86
C SER A 72 -10.87 -9.13 -4.73
N SER A 73 -9.56 -9.25 -4.52
CA SER A 73 -8.83 -10.52 -4.55
C SER A 73 -7.83 -10.64 -3.41
N PRO A 74 -8.29 -10.61 -2.15
CA PRO A 74 -7.38 -10.74 -1.03
C PRO A 74 -6.69 -12.09 -1.02
N ARG A 75 -5.52 -12.16 -0.38
CA ARG A 75 -4.75 -13.39 -0.26
C ARG A 75 -4.55 -13.78 1.19
N GLY A 76 -4.29 -15.07 1.40
CA GLY A 76 -4.12 -15.63 2.73
C GLY A 76 -5.41 -15.49 3.53
N LYS A 77 -5.26 -15.05 4.77
CA LYS A 77 -6.39 -14.78 5.68
C LYS A 77 -6.83 -13.32 5.65
N SER A 78 -6.32 -12.55 4.70
CA SER A 78 -6.64 -11.14 4.62
C SER A 78 -8.06 -10.93 4.13
N PRO A 79 -8.79 -9.94 4.68
CA PRO A 79 -10.08 -9.55 4.13
C PRO A 79 -9.91 -8.73 2.86
N LYS A 80 -10.98 -8.54 2.11
CA LYS A 80 -11.05 -7.45 1.13
C LYS A 80 -10.85 -6.13 1.88
N SER A 81 -10.02 -5.24 1.38
CA SER A 81 -9.61 -4.04 2.11
C SER A 81 -9.35 -2.84 1.23
N VAL A 82 -9.36 -1.69 1.87
CA VAL A 82 -8.90 -0.42 1.31
C VAL A 82 -8.05 0.28 2.35
N GLY A 83 -7.17 1.17 1.90
CA GLY A 83 -6.31 1.94 2.79
C GLY A 83 -6.36 3.42 2.47
N ILE A 84 -6.20 4.22 3.51
CA ILE A 84 -6.11 5.68 3.42
C ILE A 84 -4.82 6.09 4.09
N ILE A 85 -4.05 6.97 3.44
CA ILE A 85 -2.88 7.58 4.05
C ILE A 85 -3.22 9.01 4.42
N GLU A 86 -3.01 9.34 5.69
CA GLU A 86 -3.12 10.72 6.19
C GLU A 86 -1.73 11.32 6.33
N VAL A 87 -1.57 12.54 5.88
CA VAL A 87 -0.37 13.34 6.13
C VAL A 87 -0.80 14.56 6.97
N ILE A 88 -0.32 14.62 8.21
CA ILE A 88 -0.64 15.69 9.14
C ILE A 88 0.68 16.30 9.65
N GLY A 89 1.06 17.45 9.10
CA GLY A 89 2.37 18.05 9.38
C GLY A 89 3.50 17.07 9.05
N PRO A 90 4.39 16.76 9.99
CA PRO A 90 5.48 15.80 9.75
C PRO A 90 5.04 14.34 9.85
N ASN A 91 3.80 14.08 10.26
CA ASN A 91 3.33 12.73 10.57
C ASN A 91 2.61 12.10 9.40
N ILE A 92 2.86 10.81 9.19
CA ILE A 92 2.18 9.98 8.19
C ILE A 92 1.52 8.82 8.94
N ASN A 93 0.26 8.56 8.62
CA ASN A 93 -0.52 7.52 9.26
C ASN A 93 -1.38 6.80 8.21
N SER A 94 -1.60 5.51 8.42
CA SER A 94 -2.48 4.71 7.56
C SER A 94 -3.71 4.28 8.32
N ILE A 95 -4.85 4.31 7.63
CA ILE A 95 -6.12 3.80 8.14
C ILE A 95 -6.58 2.74 7.17
N PHE A 96 -6.88 1.55 7.68
CA PHE A 96 -7.36 0.44 6.87
C PHE A 96 -8.81 0.12 7.22
N TYR A 97 -9.57 -0.27 6.21
CA TYR A 97 -10.93 -0.76 6.39
C TYR A 97 -11.07 -2.07 5.65
N LYS A 98 -11.68 -3.06 6.30
CA LYS A 98 -12.12 -4.26 5.62
C LYS A 98 -13.51 -4.01 5.02
N ILE A 99 -13.77 -4.66 3.91
CA ILE A 99 -15.03 -4.56 3.18
C ILE A 99 -15.86 -5.80 3.49
N GLU A 100 -17.03 -5.59 4.07
CA GLU A 100 -17.99 -6.67 4.36
C GLU A 100 -19.23 -6.48 3.49
N GLU A 101 -19.66 -7.54 2.84
CA GLU A 101 -20.85 -7.56 2.00
C GLU A 101 -21.87 -8.53 2.59
N THR A 102 -23.06 -8.03 2.89
CA THR A 102 -24.13 -8.85 3.46
C THR A 102 -25.46 -8.38 2.88
N LEU A 103 -26.21 -9.29 2.26
CA LEU A 103 -27.55 -9.03 1.72
C LEU A 103 -27.58 -7.83 0.76
N GLY A 104 -26.52 -7.70 -0.07
CA GLY A 104 -26.43 -6.61 -1.03
C GLY A 104 -25.98 -5.29 -0.43
N LEU A 105 -25.67 -5.25 0.85
CA LEU A 105 -25.13 -4.05 1.51
C LEU A 105 -23.61 -4.16 1.65
N VAL A 106 -22.93 -3.05 1.42
CA VAL A 106 -21.48 -2.93 1.58
C VAL A 106 -21.18 -2.12 2.83
N LYS A 107 -20.29 -2.62 3.67
CA LYS A 107 -19.92 -1.99 4.93
C LYS A 107 -18.40 -1.91 5.02
N PHE A 108 -17.88 -0.75 5.43
CA PHE A 108 -16.47 -0.54 5.70
C PHE A 108 -16.25 -0.58 7.21
N VAL A 109 -15.43 -1.52 7.65
CA VAL A 109 -15.17 -1.74 9.08
C VAL A 109 -13.70 -1.49 9.35
N PRO A 110 -13.35 -0.70 10.38
CA PRO A 110 -11.95 -0.48 10.71
C PRO A 110 -11.18 -1.80 10.85
N TYR A 111 -9.98 -1.84 10.31
CA TYR A 111 -9.16 -3.03 10.29
C TYR A 111 -7.72 -2.67 10.64
N PHE A 112 -7.10 -3.49 11.48
CA PHE A 112 -5.72 -3.31 11.91
C PHE A 112 -4.91 -4.49 11.39
N PRO A 113 -4.07 -4.29 10.34
CA PRO A 113 -3.26 -5.37 9.80
C PRO A 113 -2.28 -5.91 10.83
N ASP A 114 -2.10 -7.22 10.84
CA ASP A 114 -1.04 -7.84 11.62
C ASP A 114 0.31 -7.47 11.01
N LYS A 115 1.34 -7.34 11.86
CA LYS A 115 2.70 -7.19 11.38
C LYS A 115 3.19 -8.56 10.95
N LEU A 116 3.22 -8.76 9.62
CA LEU A 116 3.66 -10.03 9.06
C LEU A 116 5.15 -9.99 8.80
N PRO A 117 5.89 -11.02 9.19
CA PRO A 117 7.23 -11.22 8.68
C PRO A 117 7.15 -11.65 7.21
N PHE A 118 8.00 -11.12 6.42
CA PHE A 118 8.15 -11.56 5.04
C PHE A 118 9.22 -12.63 4.93
#